data_02c2f85934a0cf83714afad144d0162e
#
_entry.id   02c2f85934a0cf83714afad144d0162e
#
_cell.length_a   1.000
_cell.length_b   1.000
_cell.length_c   1.000
_cell.angle_alpha   90.00
_cell.angle_beta   90.00
_cell.angle_gamma   90.00
#
_symmetry.space_group_name_H-M   'P 1'
#
loop_
_entity.id
_entity.type
_entity.pdbx_description
1 polymer ?
#
loop_
_entity_poly.entity_id
_entity_poly.type
_entity_poly.pdbx_seq_one_letter_code
_entity_poly.pdbx_strand_id
1 'polypeptide(L)'
;MTDAKPFEGITVGLFEARRQREFAAMFAARGAEVVTCPLVFPESHGAEGPVRKFIEEATQGKFAVAIFYTGIGIQAIFDAAEQLGTREALKEALSRMTLVARGPKSKGALKRHNLAPAFLAEPPTTEGLVTRVEALDVRGKRVAVALAGDHPSPALAEAVERGGGDIYQFAPYHYRLPEDLGEVGAFIQKVLAGEVGWLVFTTPPQVSILMDAAEKLGLKGRLVEATNTGRVAAVGPVTARELARYDVKVTVRPTEENETMTGLVNAIEGFLRKP
;
A
#
# COMPACT_ATOMS: atom_id res chain seq x y z
N MET A 1 -25.24 32.07 -15.49
CA MET A 1 -25.38 30.97 -14.50
C MET A 1 -23.97 30.59 -14.14
N THR A 2 -23.50 30.99 -12.96
CA THR A 2 -22.19 30.55 -12.42
C THR A 2 -22.28 29.04 -12.26
N ASP A 3 -21.46 28.30 -13.03
CA ASP A 3 -21.32 26.85 -12.86
C ASP A 3 -20.87 26.59 -11.42
N ALA A 4 -21.78 26.16 -10.55
CA ALA A 4 -21.46 25.77 -9.18
C ALA A 4 -20.40 24.66 -9.24
N LYS A 5 -19.32 24.83 -8.50
CA LYS A 5 -18.24 23.85 -8.48
C LYS A 5 -18.75 22.55 -7.85
N PRO A 6 -18.41 21.37 -8.40
CA PRO A 6 -18.98 20.08 -7.99
C PRO A 6 -18.85 19.76 -6.49
N PHE A 7 -17.82 20.32 -5.84
CA PHE A 7 -17.52 20.07 -4.42
C PHE A 7 -17.77 21.32 -3.54
N GLU A 8 -18.51 22.29 -4.02
CA GLU A 8 -18.83 23.49 -3.23
C GLU A 8 -19.60 23.12 -1.94
N GLY A 9 -19.13 23.61 -0.79
CA GLY A 9 -19.67 23.26 0.53
C GLY A 9 -19.34 21.85 1.03
N ILE A 10 -18.42 21.15 0.37
CA ILE A 10 -17.98 19.81 0.78
C ILE A 10 -16.57 19.87 1.34
N THR A 11 -16.38 19.32 2.54
CA THR A 11 -15.07 19.10 3.16
C THR A 11 -14.61 17.66 2.91
N VAL A 12 -13.37 17.51 2.40
CA VAL A 12 -12.75 16.24 2.06
C VAL A 12 -11.54 15.98 2.93
N GLY A 13 -11.52 14.84 3.63
CA GLY A 13 -10.41 14.33 4.42
C GLY A 13 -9.47 13.45 3.59
N LEU A 14 -8.17 13.79 3.55
CA LEU A 14 -7.14 13.10 2.79
C LEU A 14 -6.02 12.59 3.68
N PHE A 15 -5.53 11.38 3.40
CA PHE A 15 -4.48 10.70 4.16
C PHE A 15 -3.15 10.56 3.41
N GLU A 16 -3.04 11.14 2.23
CA GLU A 16 -1.86 11.05 1.38
C GLU A 16 -0.70 11.87 1.96
N ALA A 17 0.51 11.25 2.05
CA ALA A 17 1.71 11.91 2.55
C ALA A 17 2.62 12.39 1.41
N ARG A 18 2.90 11.53 0.42
CA ARG A 18 3.91 11.83 -0.62
C ARG A 18 3.46 12.83 -1.68
N ARG A 19 2.18 12.73 -2.08
CA ARG A 19 1.56 13.58 -3.11
C ARG A 19 0.43 14.40 -2.52
N GLN A 20 0.52 14.75 -1.24
CA GLN A 20 -0.51 15.46 -0.49
C GLN A 20 -0.98 16.74 -1.19
N ARG A 21 -0.02 17.61 -1.55
CA ARG A 21 -0.33 18.91 -2.18
C ARG A 21 -1.03 18.75 -3.51
N GLU A 22 -0.57 17.83 -4.34
CA GLU A 22 -1.15 17.56 -5.66
C GLU A 22 -2.58 17.01 -5.51
N PHE A 23 -2.78 16.05 -4.61
CA PHE A 23 -4.09 15.46 -4.40
C PHE A 23 -5.09 16.43 -3.78
N ALA A 24 -4.64 17.25 -2.81
CA ALA A 24 -5.46 18.31 -2.25
C ALA A 24 -5.86 19.35 -3.30
N ALA A 25 -4.93 19.74 -4.18
CA ALA A 25 -5.19 20.69 -5.26
C ALA A 25 -6.26 20.19 -6.25
N MET A 26 -6.34 18.87 -6.50
CA MET A 26 -7.36 18.30 -7.38
C MET A 26 -8.78 18.51 -6.84
N PHE A 27 -8.98 18.41 -5.53
CA PHE A 27 -10.26 18.67 -4.86
C PHE A 27 -10.54 20.17 -4.73
N ALA A 28 -9.54 20.94 -4.29
CA ALA A 28 -9.68 22.40 -4.12
C ALA A 28 -10.04 23.11 -5.44
N ALA A 29 -9.44 22.69 -6.56
CA ALA A 29 -9.78 23.23 -7.89
C ALA A 29 -11.27 23.02 -8.26
N ARG A 30 -11.91 22.02 -7.67
CA ARG A 30 -13.33 21.68 -7.86
C ARG A 30 -14.25 22.26 -6.77
N GLY A 31 -13.70 23.07 -5.86
CA GLY A 31 -14.47 23.78 -4.85
C GLY A 31 -14.55 23.12 -3.48
N ALA A 32 -13.86 22.00 -3.25
CA ALA A 32 -13.82 21.37 -1.94
C ALA A 32 -12.99 22.16 -0.93
N GLU A 33 -13.41 22.16 0.31
CA GLU A 33 -12.51 22.34 1.45
C GLU A 33 -11.72 21.06 1.69
N VAL A 34 -10.42 21.15 1.96
CA VAL A 34 -9.57 19.97 2.14
C VAL A 34 -8.91 20.00 3.50
N VAL A 35 -9.13 18.93 4.27
CA VAL A 35 -8.42 18.67 5.52
C VAL A 35 -7.50 17.47 5.30
N THR A 36 -6.21 17.66 5.58
CA THR A 36 -5.21 16.60 5.39
C THR A 36 -4.75 16.04 6.72
N CYS A 37 -4.60 14.72 6.76
CA CYS A 37 -4.04 13.98 7.87
C CYS A 37 -3.10 12.89 7.30
N PRO A 38 -1.85 13.25 6.96
CA PRO A 38 -0.92 12.28 6.38
C PRO A 38 -0.61 11.16 7.36
N LEU A 39 -0.84 9.91 6.94
CA LEU A 39 -0.71 8.74 7.84
C LEU A 39 0.39 7.77 7.44
N VAL A 40 0.77 7.72 6.15
CA VAL A 40 1.60 6.63 5.65
C VAL A 40 3.05 7.08 5.49
N PHE A 41 3.86 6.76 6.48
CA PHE A 41 5.30 7.02 6.50
C PHE A 41 6.04 5.66 6.52
N PRO A 42 6.50 5.16 5.35
CA PRO A 42 7.28 3.94 5.32
C PRO A 42 8.67 4.22 5.92
N GLU A 43 9.02 3.44 6.90
CA GLU A 43 10.33 3.44 7.56
C GLU A 43 11.06 2.13 7.22
N SER A 44 12.28 2.25 6.69
CA SER A 44 13.11 1.08 6.37
C SER A 44 13.61 0.42 7.64
N HIS A 45 13.66 -0.91 7.67
CA HIS A 45 14.37 -1.64 8.72
C HIS A 45 15.90 -1.55 8.60
N GLY A 46 16.40 -0.84 7.57
CA GLY A 46 17.83 -0.69 7.34
C GLY A 46 18.52 -2.01 7.03
N ALA A 47 19.82 -2.04 7.33
CA ALA A 47 20.70 -3.18 7.07
C ALA A 47 20.80 -4.15 8.26
N GLU A 48 19.67 -4.42 8.93
CA GLU A 48 19.63 -5.24 10.14
C GLU A 48 18.59 -6.38 10.03
N GLY A 49 18.63 -7.31 10.97
CA GLY A 49 17.64 -8.36 11.15
C GLY A 49 17.33 -9.14 9.86
N PRO A 50 16.03 -9.28 9.52
CA PRO A 50 15.59 -10.09 8.36
C PRO A 50 16.09 -9.56 7.01
N VAL A 51 16.28 -8.25 6.85
CA VAL A 51 16.79 -7.66 5.60
C VAL A 51 18.25 -8.02 5.38
N ARG A 52 19.10 -7.88 6.42
CA ARG A 52 20.50 -8.33 6.37
C ARG A 52 20.59 -9.80 6.03
N LYS A 53 19.81 -10.65 6.73
CA LYS A 53 19.78 -12.08 6.48
C LYS A 53 19.42 -12.41 5.03
N PHE A 54 18.40 -11.74 4.48
CA PHE A 54 18.06 -11.89 3.07
C PHE A 54 19.23 -11.56 2.14
N ILE A 55 19.90 -10.40 2.35
CA ILE A 55 21.02 -9.96 1.51
C ILE A 55 22.18 -10.95 1.57
N GLU A 56 22.57 -11.39 2.77
CA GLU A 56 23.64 -12.36 2.99
C GLU A 56 23.34 -13.71 2.33
N GLU A 57 22.12 -14.24 2.51
CA GLU A 57 21.73 -15.52 1.95
C GLU A 57 21.51 -15.45 0.42
N ALA A 58 21.04 -14.32 -0.09
CA ALA A 58 20.91 -14.07 -1.52
C ALA A 58 22.27 -14.04 -2.22
N THR A 59 23.25 -13.34 -1.64
CA THR A 59 24.62 -13.28 -2.20
C THR A 59 25.34 -14.63 -2.13
N GLN A 60 24.95 -15.51 -1.19
CA GLN A 60 25.41 -16.90 -1.12
C GLN A 60 24.69 -17.86 -2.09
N GLY A 61 23.73 -17.35 -2.89
CA GLY A 61 22.98 -18.16 -3.85
C GLY A 61 21.94 -19.11 -3.22
N LYS A 62 21.46 -18.84 -1.99
CA LYS A 62 20.51 -19.72 -1.30
C LYS A 62 19.08 -19.61 -1.80
N PHE A 63 18.72 -18.59 -2.57
CA PHE A 63 17.39 -18.39 -3.11
C PHE A 63 17.36 -18.64 -4.62
N ALA A 64 16.35 -19.35 -5.10
CA ALA A 64 16.11 -19.55 -6.52
C ALA A 64 15.06 -18.58 -7.07
N VAL A 65 14.16 -18.10 -6.22
CA VAL A 65 13.06 -17.19 -6.58
C VAL A 65 13.02 -16.03 -5.59
N ALA A 66 12.79 -14.81 -6.10
CA ALA A 66 12.54 -13.64 -5.26
C ALA A 66 11.26 -12.92 -5.71
N ILE A 67 10.33 -12.74 -4.77
CA ILE A 67 9.02 -12.13 -4.98
C ILE A 67 8.98 -10.76 -4.32
N PHE A 68 8.59 -9.73 -5.07
CA PHE A 68 8.58 -8.35 -4.60
C PHE A 68 7.18 -7.75 -4.64
N TYR A 69 6.66 -7.40 -3.48
CA TYR A 69 5.36 -6.75 -3.36
C TYR A 69 5.38 -5.28 -3.79
N THR A 70 6.41 -4.52 -3.42
CA THR A 70 6.40 -3.05 -3.57
C THR A 70 7.71 -2.48 -4.08
N GLY A 71 7.61 -1.35 -4.78
CA GLY A 71 8.80 -0.60 -5.20
C GLY A 71 9.57 0.03 -4.03
N ILE A 72 8.88 0.36 -2.93
CA ILE A 72 9.50 0.89 -1.70
C ILE A 72 10.36 -0.19 -1.05
N GLY A 73 9.84 -1.42 -0.95
CA GLY A 73 10.58 -2.54 -0.40
C GLY A 73 11.85 -2.86 -1.18
N ILE A 74 11.78 -2.83 -2.53
CA ILE A 74 12.96 -2.99 -3.37
C ILE A 74 13.99 -1.90 -3.08
N GLN A 75 13.58 -0.63 -3.01
CA GLN A 75 14.49 0.47 -2.70
C GLN A 75 15.13 0.28 -1.33
N ALA A 76 14.36 -0.05 -0.29
CA ALA A 76 14.86 -0.28 1.06
C ALA A 76 15.90 -1.42 1.11
N ILE A 77 15.70 -2.50 0.34
CA ILE A 77 16.66 -3.60 0.24
C ILE A 77 17.97 -3.13 -0.41
N PHE A 78 17.91 -2.34 -1.49
CA PHE A 78 19.10 -1.83 -2.16
C PHE A 78 19.83 -0.78 -1.33
N ASP A 79 19.11 0.05 -0.57
CA ASP A 79 19.71 1.01 0.38
C ASP A 79 20.43 0.28 1.52
N ALA A 80 19.83 -0.81 2.04
CA ALA A 80 20.48 -1.67 3.02
C ALA A 80 21.73 -2.37 2.47
N ALA A 81 21.68 -2.86 1.24
CA ALA A 81 22.83 -3.47 0.57
C ALA A 81 23.97 -2.47 0.32
N GLU A 82 23.63 -1.20 0.05
CA GLU A 82 24.61 -0.11 -0.04
C GLU A 82 25.31 0.12 1.29
N GLN A 83 24.54 0.20 2.39
CA GLN A 83 25.08 0.33 3.75
C GLN A 83 26.03 -0.82 4.14
N LEU A 84 25.75 -2.04 3.60
CA LEU A 84 26.58 -3.23 3.82
C LEU A 84 27.77 -3.33 2.84
N GLY A 85 27.87 -2.43 1.85
CA GLY A 85 28.89 -2.53 0.80
C GLY A 85 28.69 -3.72 -0.16
N THR A 86 27.48 -4.29 -0.23
CA THR A 86 27.17 -5.51 -0.99
C THR A 86 26.21 -5.29 -2.16
N ARG A 87 25.96 -4.04 -2.53
CA ARG A 87 24.97 -3.65 -3.56
C ARG A 87 25.15 -4.39 -4.89
N GLU A 88 26.37 -4.41 -5.43
CA GLU A 88 26.63 -5.07 -6.73
C GLU A 88 26.53 -6.59 -6.61
N ALA A 89 27.01 -7.16 -5.50
CA ALA A 89 26.86 -8.60 -5.24
C ALA A 89 25.39 -9.02 -5.12
N LEU A 90 24.55 -8.23 -4.45
CA LEU A 90 23.11 -8.46 -4.38
C LEU A 90 22.46 -8.37 -5.76
N LYS A 91 22.81 -7.35 -6.55
CA LYS A 91 22.27 -7.18 -7.92
C LYS A 91 22.63 -8.37 -8.79
N GLU A 92 23.88 -8.84 -8.73
CA GLU A 92 24.32 -10.04 -9.45
C GLU A 92 23.57 -11.29 -8.97
N ALA A 93 23.39 -11.47 -7.67
CA ALA A 93 22.63 -12.57 -7.11
C ALA A 93 21.17 -12.55 -7.60
N LEU A 94 20.51 -11.40 -7.54
CA LEU A 94 19.14 -11.23 -8.02
C LEU A 94 19.01 -11.50 -9.54
N SER A 95 20.02 -11.16 -10.34
CA SER A 95 19.98 -11.42 -11.78
C SER A 95 19.99 -12.91 -12.14
N ARG A 96 20.43 -13.76 -11.22
CA ARG A 96 20.44 -15.23 -11.36
C ARG A 96 19.16 -15.89 -10.84
N MET A 97 18.30 -15.16 -10.14
CA MET A 97 17.04 -15.68 -9.57
C MET A 97 15.88 -15.47 -10.56
N THR A 98 14.83 -16.27 -10.40
CA THR A 98 13.53 -15.96 -11.00
C THR A 98 12.87 -14.84 -10.20
N LEU A 99 12.81 -13.63 -10.77
CA LEU A 99 12.20 -12.48 -10.11
C LEU A 99 10.72 -12.40 -10.46
N VAL A 100 9.87 -12.24 -9.44
CA VAL A 100 8.43 -12.05 -9.58
C VAL A 100 8.07 -10.70 -8.97
N ALA A 101 7.39 -9.85 -9.72
CA ALA A 101 6.91 -8.56 -9.22
C ALA A 101 5.38 -8.54 -9.14
N ARG A 102 4.83 -8.04 -8.04
CA ARG A 102 3.38 -7.94 -7.88
C ARG A 102 2.72 -7.05 -8.92
N GLY A 103 3.37 -5.98 -9.33
CA GLY A 103 2.75 -5.04 -10.26
C GLY A 103 3.70 -3.98 -10.83
N PRO A 104 3.15 -2.96 -11.52
CA PRO A 104 3.93 -1.96 -12.23
C PRO A 104 4.94 -1.19 -11.36
N LYS A 105 4.60 -0.89 -10.09
CA LYS A 105 5.49 -0.15 -9.17
C LYS A 105 6.73 -0.96 -8.80
N SER A 106 6.59 -2.25 -8.51
CA SER A 106 7.72 -3.14 -8.23
C SER A 106 8.53 -3.45 -9.49
N LYS A 107 7.88 -3.65 -10.65
CA LYS A 107 8.57 -3.74 -11.96
C LYS A 107 9.45 -2.52 -12.24
N GLY A 108 8.88 -1.31 -12.07
CA GLY A 108 9.60 -0.06 -12.28
C GLY A 108 10.78 0.13 -11.31
N ALA A 109 10.66 -0.35 -10.07
CA ALA A 109 11.75 -0.31 -9.11
C ALA A 109 12.90 -1.26 -9.50
N LEU A 110 12.60 -2.50 -9.87
CA LEU A 110 13.61 -3.43 -10.38
C LEU A 110 14.36 -2.85 -11.59
N LYS A 111 13.61 -2.23 -12.52
CA LYS A 111 14.23 -1.60 -13.72
C LYS A 111 15.24 -0.51 -13.36
N ARG A 112 15.02 0.28 -12.30
CA ARG A 112 15.98 1.30 -11.84
C ARG A 112 17.32 0.70 -11.38
N HIS A 113 17.31 -0.57 -10.99
CA HIS A 113 18.51 -1.33 -10.63
C HIS A 113 19.02 -2.24 -11.78
N ASN A 114 18.55 -2.01 -13.02
CA ASN A 114 18.87 -2.82 -14.20
C ASN A 114 18.49 -4.30 -14.04
N LEU A 115 17.40 -4.58 -13.31
CA LEU A 115 16.80 -5.90 -13.15
C LEU A 115 15.43 -5.93 -13.84
N ALA A 116 15.08 -7.10 -14.39
CA ALA A 116 13.78 -7.32 -14.98
C ALA A 116 13.09 -8.51 -14.29
N PRO A 117 11.84 -8.39 -13.86
CA PRO A 117 11.11 -9.55 -13.38
C PRO A 117 10.79 -10.47 -14.55
N ALA A 118 10.95 -11.78 -14.32
CA ALA A 118 10.52 -12.80 -15.27
C ALA A 118 8.98 -12.84 -15.38
N PHE A 119 8.29 -12.53 -14.28
CA PHE A 119 6.83 -12.57 -14.22
C PHE A 119 6.25 -11.39 -13.45
N LEU A 120 5.04 -10.98 -13.86
CA LEU A 120 4.15 -10.11 -13.10
C LEU A 120 2.97 -10.92 -12.58
N ALA A 121 2.43 -10.51 -11.42
CA ALA A 121 1.16 -11.04 -10.97
C ALA A 121 0.01 -10.45 -11.82
N GLU A 122 -0.95 -11.30 -12.15
CA GLU A 122 -2.19 -10.95 -12.83
C GLU A 122 -3.36 -11.62 -12.10
N PRO A 123 -4.25 -10.84 -11.50
CA PRO A 123 -4.19 -9.38 -11.30
C PRO A 123 -3.01 -8.96 -10.38
N PRO A 124 -2.65 -7.65 -10.28
CA PRO A 124 -1.52 -7.17 -9.47
C PRO A 124 -1.85 -7.16 -7.96
N THR A 125 -2.26 -8.30 -7.45
CA THR A 125 -2.71 -8.55 -6.06
C THR A 125 -1.94 -9.72 -5.44
N THR A 126 -2.20 -10.04 -4.18
CA THR A 126 -1.65 -11.23 -3.52
C THR A 126 -2.17 -12.50 -4.18
N GLU A 127 -3.44 -12.53 -4.57
CA GLU A 127 -4.06 -13.66 -5.27
C GLU A 127 -3.36 -13.94 -6.62
N GLY A 128 -3.05 -12.88 -7.37
CA GLY A 128 -2.28 -13.03 -8.61
C GLY A 128 -0.85 -13.51 -8.38
N LEU A 129 -0.21 -13.16 -7.24
CA LEU A 129 1.08 -13.75 -6.85
C LEU A 129 0.94 -15.23 -6.51
N VAL A 130 -0.12 -15.64 -5.80
CA VAL A 130 -0.41 -17.05 -5.49
C VAL A 130 -0.55 -17.85 -6.78
N THR A 131 -1.42 -17.41 -7.69
CA THR A 131 -1.60 -18.05 -9.01
C THR A 131 -0.28 -18.18 -9.77
N ARG A 132 0.58 -17.14 -9.71
CA ARG A 132 1.87 -17.17 -10.38
C ARG A 132 2.82 -18.18 -9.74
N VAL A 133 2.86 -18.28 -8.41
CA VAL A 133 3.69 -19.23 -7.68
C VAL A 133 3.26 -20.66 -7.94
N GLU A 134 1.95 -20.95 -7.98
CA GLU A 134 1.41 -22.27 -8.31
C GLU A 134 1.78 -22.74 -9.73
N ALA A 135 2.03 -21.79 -10.64
CA ALA A 135 2.52 -22.09 -12.00
C ALA A 135 4.06 -22.19 -12.09
N LEU A 136 4.79 -21.93 -11.01
CA LEU A 136 6.25 -22.06 -10.97
C LEU A 136 6.68 -23.41 -10.38
N ASP A 137 7.72 -24.01 -10.95
CA ASP A 137 8.39 -25.11 -10.28
C ASP A 137 9.24 -24.57 -9.11
N VAL A 138 8.72 -24.69 -7.90
CA VAL A 138 9.39 -24.29 -6.66
C VAL A 138 9.86 -25.47 -5.81
N ARG A 139 9.68 -26.69 -6.28
CA ARG A 139 10.04 -27.94 -5.57
C ARG A 139 11.52 -27.98 -5.21
N GLY A 140 11.81 -28.11 -3.92
CA GLY A 140 13.18 -28.11 -3.38
C GLY A 140 13.91 -26.77 -3.52
N LYS A 141 13.21 -25.70 -3.91
CA LYS A 141 13.77 -24.37 -4.06
C LYS A 141 13.38 -23.48 -2.87
N ARG A 142 14.27 -22.57 -2.53
CA ARG A 142 13.99 -21.56 -1.52
C ARG A 142 13.52 -20.28 -2.17
N VAL A 143 12.40 -19.75 -1.69
CA VAL A 143 11.67 -18.60 -2.21
C VAL A 143 11.75 -17.45 -1.21
N ALA A 144 12.35 -16.34 -1.59
CA ALA A 144 12.34 -15.11 -0.79
C ALA A 144 11.15 -14.24 -1.15
N VAL A 145 10.48 -13.66 -0.15
CA VAL A 145 9.32 -12.78 -0.33
C VAL A 145 9.53 -11.48 0.43
N ALA A 146 9.76 -10.40 -0.31
CA ALA A 146 9.81 -9.04 0.22
C ALA A 146 8.38 -8.47 0.32
N LEU A 147 7.85 -8.42 1.53
CA LEU A 147 6.46 -8.07 1.85
C LEU A 147 6.14 -6.58 1.65
N ALA A 148 4.87 -6.24 1.78
CA ALA A 148 4.36 -4.87 1.82
C ALA A 148 4.08 -4.46 3.27
N GLY A 149 5.11 -3.97 4.00
CA GLY A 149 5.02 -3.76 5.45
C GLY A 149 5.18 -5.07 6.22
N ASP A 150 4.81 -5.07 7.50
CA ASP A 150 5.08 -6.17 8.44
C ASP A 150 4.06 -7.33 8.39
N HIS A 151 3.09 -7.27 7.48
CA HIS A 151 2.04 -8.28 7.42
C HIS A 151 2.48 -9.50 6.59
N PRO A 152 2.66 -10.68 7.20
CA PRO A 152 2.90 -11.92 6.47
C PRO A 152 1.79 -12.23 5.47
N SER A 153 2.12 -13.02 4.45
CA SER A 153 1.17 -13.50 3.46
C SER A 153 0.97 -15.02 3.62
N PRO A 154 0.02 -15.48 4.45
CA PRO A 154 -0.21 -16.90 4.67
C PRO A 154 -0.57 -17.64 3.37
N ALA A 155 -1.44 -17.07 2.55
CA ALA A 155 -1.84 -17.68 1.28
C ALA A 155 -0.65 -17.92 0.33
N LEU A 156 0.32 -17.00 0.30
CA LEU A 156 1.53 -17.18 -0.50
C LEU A 156 2.47 -18.21 0.12
N ALA A 157 2.55 -18.28 1.46
CA ALA A 157 3.32 -19.31 2.15
C ALA A 157 2.78 -20.70 1.81
N GLU A 158 1.49 -20.90 1.99
CA GLU A 158 0.81 -22.15 1.65
C GLU A 158 1.00 -22.58 0.19
N ALA A 159 0.99 -21.62 -0.76
CA ALA A 159 1.20 -21.93 -2.17
C ALA A 159 2.62 -22.42 -2.45
N VAL A 160 3.65 -21.79 -1.85
CA VAL A 160 5.06 -22.23 -1.97
C VAL A 160 5.25 -23.59 -1.33
N GLU A 161 4.73 -23.82 -0.13
CA GLU A 161 4.85 -25.08 0.62
C GLU A 161 4.13 -26.23 -0.10
N ARG A 162 2.92 -26.01 -0.63
CA ARG A 162 2.22 -27.00 -1.47
C ARG A 162 3.00 -27.37 -2.73
N GLY A 163 3.75 -26.41 -3.29
CA GLY A 163 4.66 -26.64 -4.41
C GLY A 163 5.94 -27.40 -4.02
N GLY A 164 6.15 -27.69 -2.73
CA GLY A 164 7.36 -28.35 -2.20
C GLY A 164 8.56 -27.40 -2.07
N GLY A 165 8.35 -26.11 -2.02
CA GLY A 165 9.37 -25.08 -1.78
C GLY A 165 9.52 -24.72 -0.30
N ASP A 166 10.65 -24.07 0.05
CA ASP A 166 10.90 -23.42 1.34
C ASP A 166 10.73 -21.92 1.19
N ILE A 167 9.96 -21.29 2.08
CA ILE A 167 9.66 -19.86 1.99
C ILE A 167 10.38 -19.04 3.08
N TYR A 168 10.93 -17.90 2.68
CA TYR A 168 11.46 -16.89 3.57
C TYR A 168 10.75 -15.55 3.33
N GLN A 169 9.82 -15.21 4.22
CA GLN A 169 9.12 -13.91 4.18
C GLN A 169 9.85 -12.91 5.07
N PHE A 170 10.00 -11.68 4.59
CA PHE A 170 10.59 -10.59 5.35
C PHE A 170 9.99 -9.24 4.96
N ALA A 171 9.95 -8.33 5.92
CA ALA A 171 9.52 -6.95 5.73
C ALA A 171 10.75 -6.05 5.49
N PRO A 172 10.92 -5.46 4.31
CA PRO A 172 12.00 -4.50 4.07
C PRO A 172 11.78 -3.16 4.78
N TYR A 173 10.55 -2.85 5.13
CA TYR A 173 10.10 -1.63 5.78
C TYR A 173 8.80 -1.92 6.53
N HIS A 174 8.47 -1.04 7.46
CA HIS A 174 7.17 -1.00 8.12
C HIS A 174 6.51 0.37 7.92
N TYR A 175 5.25 0.47 8.30
CA TYR A 175 4.57 1.75 8.38
C TYR A 175 4.53 2.18 9.84
N ARG A 176 5.17 3.31 10.14
CA ARG A 176 5.16 3.86 11.48
C ARG A 176 3.88 4.69 11.70
N LEU A 177 3.25 4.49 12.86
CA LEU A 177 2.26 5.44 13.35
C LEU A 177 2.97 6.78 13.64
N PRO A 178 2.32 7.92 13.40
CA PRO A 178 2.83 9.20 13.88
C PRO A 178 3.16 9.12 15.38
N GLU A 179 4.29 9.65 15.78
CA GLU A 179 4.69 9.68 17.21
C GLU A 179 3.72 10.53 18.02
N ASP A 180 3.32 11.66 17.47
CA ASP A 180 2.27 12.51 18.01
C ASP A 180 0.93 12.15 17.36
N LEU A 181 0.05 11.55 18.16
CA LEU A 181 -1.32 11.25 17.76
C LEU A 181 -2.25 12.47 17.92
N GLY A 182 -1.77 13.62 18.37
CA GLY A 182 -2.58 14.83 18.56
C GLY A 182 -3.21 15.31 17.27
N GLU A 183 -2.45 15.38 16.18
CA GLU A 183 -2.98 15.77 14.86
C GLU A 183 -3.99 14.76 14.33
N VAL A 184 -3.71 13.46 14.49
CA VAL A 184 -4.63 12.39 14.07
C VAL A 184 -5.90 12.44 14.92
N GLY A 185 -5.75 12.64 16.23
CA GLY A 185 -6.87 12.81 17.16
C GLY A 185 -7.73 14.02 16.81
N ALA A 186 -7.13 15.17 16.53
CA ALA A 186 -7.83 16.37 16.08
C ALA A 186 -8.59 16.13 14.77
N PHE A 187 -7.99 15.43 13.80
CA PHE A 187 -8.66 15.04 12.57
C PHE A 187 -9.85 14.11 12.85
N ILE A 188 -9.67 13.09 13.68
CA ILE A 188 -10.76 12.18 14.07
C ILE A 188 -11.89 12.95 14.73
N GLN A 189 -11.62 13.91 15.62
CA GLN A 189 -12.67 14.73 16.24
C GLN A 189 -13.47 15.52 15.21
N LYS A 190 -12.84 16.07 14.16
CA LYS A 190 -13.57 16.72 13.05
C LYS A 190 -14.49 15.75 12.30
N VAL A 191 -14.04 14.52 12.10
CA VAL A 191 -14.88 13.47 11.49
C VAL A 191 -16.08 13.16 12.40
N LEU A 192 -15.86 13.03 13.71
CA LEU A 192 -16.92 12.76 14.70
C LEU A 192 -17.91 13.92 14.83
N ALA A 193 -17.46 15.16 14.61
CA ALA A 193 -18.31 16.34 14.60
C ALA A 193 -19.10 16.53 13.29
N GLY A 194 -18.87 15.66 12.27
CA GLY A 194 -19.50 15.77 10.96
C GLY A 194 -18.93 16.91 10.08
N GLU A 195 -17.80 17.49 10.47
CA GLU A 195 -17.13 18.57 9.73
C GLU A 195 -16.44 18.05 8.46
N VAL A 196 -16.17 16.74 8.35
CA VAL A 196 -15.56 16.09 7.19
C VAL A 196 -16.60 15.24 6.50
N GLY A 197 -17.06 15.68 5.34
CA GLY A 197 -18.14 15.02 4.59
C GLY A 197 -17.69 13.79 3.77
N TRP A 198 -16.40 13.75 3.39
CA TRP A 198 -15.80 12.62 2.66
C TRP A 198 -14.46 12.21 3.25
N LEU A 199 -14.25 10.91 3.41
CA LEU A 199 -12.93 10.32 3.68
C LEU A 199 -12.43 9.60 2.44
N VAL A 200 -11.21 9.91 2.00
CA VAL A 200 -10.67 9.43 0.72
C VAL A 200 -9.38 8.66 0.95
N PHE A 201 -9.41 7.36 0.65
CA PHE A 201 -8.30 6.43 0.85
C PHE A 201 -7.68 5.99 -0.48
N THR A 202 -6.37 6.15 -0.62
CA THR A 202 -5.60 5.75 -1.80
C THR A 202 -4.78 4.47 -1.61
N THR A 203 -4.62 4.00 -0.37
CA THR A 203 -3.86 2.78 -0.05
C THR A 203 -4.39 2.08 1.20
N PRO A 204 -4.32 0.74 1.30
CA PRO A 204 -4.73 0.00 2.49
C PRO A 204 -4.05 0.46 3.79
N PRO A 205 -2.72 0.77 3.82
CA PRO A 205 -2.07 1.25 5.03
C PRO A 205 -2.66 2.53 5.62
N GLN A 206 -3.27 3.41 4.81
CA GLN A 206 -3.97 4.58 5.34
C GLN A 206 -5.14 4.18 6.24
N VAL A 207 -5.82 3.10 5.89
CA VAL A 207 -6.96 2.57 6.66
C VAL A 207 -6.46 1.96 7.97
N SER A 208 -5.53 1.00 7.90
CA SER A 208 -5.04 0.30 9.10
C SER A 208 -4.41 1.28 10.09
N ILE A 209 -3.57 2.22 9.64
CA ILE A 209 -2.91 3.21 10.51
C ILE A 209 -3.94 4.15 11.17
N LEU A 210 -4.97 4.60 10.42
CA LEU A 210 -6.05 5.41 11.01
C LEU A 210 -6.81 4.64 12.09
N MET A 211 -7.13 3.38 11.84
CA MET A 211 -7.85 2.53 12.79
C MET A 211 -7.01 2.18 14.02
N ASP A 212 -5.70 1.93 13.85
CA ASP A 212 -4.77 1.69 14.95
C ASP A 212 -4.58 2.95 15.83
N ALA A 213 -4.49 4.12 15.20
CA ALA A 213 -4.45 5.40 15.91
C ALA A 213 -5.77 5.63 16.69
N ALA A 214 -6.90 5.39 16.05
CA ALA A 214 -8.21 5.51 16.70
C ALA A 214 -8.37 4.52 17.87
N GLU A 215 -7.84 3.30 17.75
CA GLU A 215 -7.82 2.31 18.83
C GLU A 215 -7.03 2.83 20.03
N LYS A 216 -5.80 3.31 19.79
CA LYS A 216 -4.94 3.88 20.84
C LYS A 216 -5.56 5.08 21.55
N LEU A 217 -6.38 5.85 20.83
CA LEU A 217 -7.11 7.00 21.36
C LEU A 217 -8.47 6.63 22.00
N GLY A 218 -8.88 5.36 21.95
CA GLY A 218 -10.18 4.91 22.43
C GLY A 218 -11.36 5.41 21.59
N LEU A 219 -11.13 5.77 20.33
CA LEU A 219 -12.12 6.40 19.44
C LEU A 219 -12.59 5.49 18.30
N LYS A 220 -12.05 4.28 18.16
CA LYS A 220 -12.27 3.41 16.99
C LYS A 220 -13.75 3.13 16.70
N GLY A 221 -14.51 2.71 17.71
CA GLY A 221 -15.94 2.41 17.50
C GLY A 221 -16.73 3.61 17.01
N ARG A 222 -16.51 4.79 17.63
CA ARG A 222 -17.14 6.04 17.22
C ARG A 222 -16.71 6.48 15.81
N LEU A 223 -15.43 6.27 15.45
CA LEU A 223 -14.92 6.59 14.12
C LEU A 223 -15.59 5.69 13.06
N VAL A 224 -15.71 4.39 13.30
CA VAL A 224 -16.39 3.45 12.37
C VAL A 224 -17.86 3.85 12.19
N GLU A 225 -18.56 4.20 13.26
CA GLU A 225 -19.94 4.68 13.17
C GLU A 225 -20.03 5.98 12.34
N ALA A 226 -19.19 6.97 12.65
CA ALA A 226 -19.17 8.23 11.91
C ALA A 226 -18.81 8.04 10.43
N THR A 227 -17.87 7.15 10.09
CA THR A 227 -17.53 6.85 8.69
C THR A 227 -18.67 6.17 7.95
N ASN A 228 -19.49 5.37 8.60
CA ASN A 228 -20.66 4.70 8.00
C ASN A 228 -21.88 5.61 7.83
N THR A 229 -21.96 6.71 8.58
CA THR A 229 -22.96 7.77 8.37
C THR A 229 -22.47 8.82 7.35
N GLY A 230 -21.16 8.96 7.20
CA GLY A 230 -20.51 9.82 6.20
C GLY A 230 -20.34 9.13 4.84
N ARG A 231 -19.42 9.64 4.05
CA ARG A 231 -19.09 9.09 2.73
C ARG A 231 -17.62 8.71 2.64
N VAL A 232 -17.36 7.52 2.15
CA VAL A 232 -16.01 6.96 2.03
C VAL A 232 -15.71 6.62 0.58
N ALA A 233 -14.56 7.07 0.08
CA ALA A 233 -14.08 6.73 -1.23
C ALA A 233 -12.75 5.94 -1.13
N ALA A 234 -12.63 4.89 -1.93
CA ALA A 234 -11.44 4.06 -2.02
C ALA A 234 -10.93 3.99 -3.47
N VAL A 235 -9.62 4.10 -3.67
CA VAL A 235 -9.01 4.11 -5.02
C VAL A 235 -9.23 2.81 -5.78
N GLY A 236 -9.38 1.68 -5.09
CA GLY A 236 -9.51 0.37 -5.73
C GLY A 236 -9.95 -0.72 -4.77
N PRO A 237 -10.10 -1.97 -5.27
CA PRO A 237 -10.68 -3.09 -4.52
C PRO A 237 -9.85 -3.50 -3.30
N VAL A 238 -8.52 -3.38 -3.36
CA VAL A 238 -7.65 -3.75 -2.24
C VAL A 238 -7.86 -2.82 -1.04
N THR A 239 -7.96 -1.50 -1.30
CA THR A 239 -8.25 -0.52 -0.26
C THR A 239 -9.68 -0.67 0.27
N ALA A 240 -10.64 -0.99 -0.60
CA ALA A 240 -12.02 -1.25 -0.20
C ALA A 240 -12.14 -2.50 0.69
N ARG A 241 -11.41 -3.57 0.39
CA ARG A 241 -11.35 -4.77 1.25
C ARG A 241 -10.75 -4.47 2.62
N GLU A 242 -9.73 -3.62 2.68
CA GLU A 242 -9.16 -3.22 3.96
C GLU A 242 -10.16 -2.42 4.81
N LEU A 243 -10.92 -1.50 4.20
CA LEU A 243 -12.03 -0.79 4.87
C LEU A 243 -13.09 -1.76 5.40
N ALA A 244 -13.46 -2.76 4.59
CA ALA A 244 -14.47 -3.77 4.98
C ALA A 244 -14.02 -4.62 6.18
N ARG A 245 -12.71 -4.83 6.42
CA ARG A 245 -12.19 -5.52 7.63
C ARG A 245 -12.50 -4.77 8.92
N TYR A 246 -12.78 -3.49 8.83
CA TYR A 246 -13.18 -2.64 9.95
C TYR A 246 -14.66 -2.24 9.89
N ASP A 247 -15.47 -2.98 9.13
CA ASP A 247 -16.90 -2.72 8.95
C ASP A 247 -17.22 -1.34 8.34
N VAL A 248 -16.28 -0.74 7.60
CA VAL A 248 -16.48 0.54 6.92
C VAL A 248 -16.95 0.32 5.49
N LYS A 249 -18.11 0.90 5.17
CA LYS A 249 -18.72 0.82 3.83
C LYS A 249 -18.12 1.85 2.88
N VAL A 250 -17.71 1.40 1.69
CA VAL A 250 -17.24 2.29 0.62
C VAL A 250 -18.43 2.79 -0.19
N THR A 251 -18.57 4.12 -0.28
CA THR A 251 -19.61 4.80 -1.06
C THR A 251 -19.27 4.84 -2.55
N VAL A 252 -17.99 5.14 -2.87
CA VAL A 252 -17.53 5.34 -4.26
C VAL A 252 -16.16 4.71 -4.49
N ARG A 253 -16.02 4.06 -5.66
CA ARG A 253 -14.73 3.65 -6.24
C ARG A 253 -14.70 4.03 -7.73
N PRO A 254 -13.53 4.33 -8.30
CA PRO A 254 -13.37 4.40 -9.75
C PRO A 254 -13.56 3.01 -10.39
N THR A 255 -13.69 2.99 -11.72
CA THR A 255 -13.61 1.74 -12.50
C THR A 255 -12.19 1.15 -12.46
N GLU A 256 -12.06 -0.16 -12.70
CA GLU A 256 -10.75 -0.85 -12.64
C GLU A 256 -9.68 -0.22 -13.52
N GLU A 257 -10.05 0.31 -14.68
CA GLU A 257 -9.14 0.99 -15.60
C GLU A 257 -8.65 2.35 -15.07
N ASN A 258 -9.34 2.92 -14.07
CA ASN A 258 -9.11 4.26 -13.55
C ASN A 258 -8.73 4.30 -12.07
N GLU A 259 -8.12 3.23 -11.53
CA GLU A 259 -7.67 3.16 -10.13
C GLU A 259 -6.48 4.09 -9.85
N THR A 260 -6.71 5.39 -10.04
CA THR A 260 -5.75 6.48 -9.85
C THR A 260 -6.34 7.58 -8.96
N MET A 261 -5.51 8.49 -8.46
CA MET A 261 -5.99 9.69 -7.74
C MET A 261 -6.99 10.49 -8.58
N THR A 262 -6.68 10.74 -9.86
CA THR A 262 -7.56 11.46 -10.78
C THR A 262 -8.87 10.71 -11.00
N GLY A 263 -8.80 9.40 -11.23
CA GLY A 263 -9.99 8.56 -11.39
C GLY A 263 -10.88 8.58 -10.15
N LEU A 264 -10.28 8.58 -8.95
CA LEU A 264 -11.02 8.64 -7.70
C LEU A 264 -11.75 9.99 -7.52
N VAL A 265 -11.08 11.12 -7.82
CA VAL A 265 -11.72 12.44 -7.79
C VAL A 265 -12.88 12.51 -8.77
N ASN A 266 -12.68 12.02 -10.01
CA ASN A 266 -13.73 12.00 -11.04
C ASN A 266 -14.91 11.09 -10.65
N ALA A 267 -14.63 9.96 -9.99
CA ALA A 267 -15.69 9.06 -9.51
C ALA A 267 -16.55 9.71 -8.41
N ILE A 268 -15.93 10.45 -7.48
CA ILE A 268 -16.67 11.21 -6.47
C ILE A 268 -17.47 12.33 -7.11
N GLU A 269 -16.88 13.08 -8.05
CA GLU A 269 -17.58 14.13 -8.79
C GLU A 269 -18.79 13.56 -9.53
N GLY A 270 -18.64 12.43 -10.24
CA GLY A 270 -19.73 11.74 -10.92
C GLY A 270 -20.83 11.25 -9.98
N PHE A 271 -20.47 10.88 -8.74
CA PHE A 271 -21.46 10.52 -7.70
C PHE A 271 -22.25 11.75 -7.24
N LEU A 272 -21.59 12.89 -7.04
CA LEU A 272 -22.22 14.14 -6.59
C LEU A 272 -23.15 14.77 -7.62
N ARG A 273 -22.92 14.50 -8.92
CA ARG A 273 -23.76 14.99 -10.03
C ARG A 273 -24.97 14.14 -10.32
N LYS A 274 -25.11 12.96 -9.67
CA LYS A 274 -26.32 12.15 -9.81
C LYS A 274 -27.46 12.79 -9.03
N PRO A 275 -28.63 12.96 -9.66
CA PRO A 275 -29.81 13.55 -9.02
C PRO A 275 -30.32 12.71 -7.86
#